data_d452579ed4914fd418d12177273788c6
#
_entry.id   d452579ed4914fd418d12177273788c6
#
_cell.length_a   1.000
_cell.length_b   1.000
_cell.length_c   1.000
_cell.angle_alpha   90.00
_cell.angle_beta   90.00
_cell.angle_gamma   90.00
#
_symmetry.space_group_name_H-M   'P 1'
#
loop_
_entity.id
_entity.type
_entity.pdbx_description
1 polymer ?
#
loop_
_entity_poly.entity_id
_entity_poly.type
_entity_poly.pdbx_seq_one_letter_code
_entity_poly.pdbx_strand_id
1 'polypeptide(L)'
;MTETKYVKSEEKMVIESPWRMAFRRLRKNKLAMFGGFILLFLIVAVIIGPMFMDYTVEYTSLADRYKAPSSVHKLGTDENGRDILYRLLMGGRISLRVGIVVIMIQVVLGTMIGGISGFYGGWIDSILMRLVDIIMSIPTFPLLIVFGALMSDLKIDPAKRIYVVMFIIGIISWPGLARLIRGQILSFKEQEFILATEALGIKDSNKIIRHLIPNVVPTIIVNATLGLGGAIMLESALSFIGLGVAPPWPTWGNMIQAANQYINMSQRPWLWVPPGVCIFLTVMAINLFGDGLRDALDPKLKR
;
A
#
# COMPACT_ATOMS: atom_id res chain seq x y z
N MET A 1 -48.69 -51.91 -7.34
CA MET A 1 -48.07 -51.55 -6.05
C MET A 1 -46.56 -51.57 -6.27
N THR A 2 -45.99 -50.42 -6.52
CA THR A 2 -44.52 -50.23 -6.55
C THR A 2 -44.25 -48.85 -6.02
N GLU A 3 -43.96 -48.79 -4.69
CA GLU A 3 -43.55 -47.58 -3.99
C GLU A 3 -42.11 -47.19 -4.40
N THR A 4 -42.00 -46.09 -5.11
CA THR A 4 -40.72 -45.48 -5.45
C THR A 4 -40.23 -44.71 -4.23
N LYS A 5 -39.22 -45.24 -3.52
CA LYS A 5 -38.49 -44.57 -2.45
C LYS A 5 -37.71 -43.39 -3.03
N TYR A 6 -38.20 -42.20 -2.85
CA TYR A 6 -37.38 -40.97 -2.95
C TYR A 6 -36.49 -40.86 -1.71
N VAL A 7 -35.28 -41.35 -1.82
CA VAL A 7 -34.21 -41.02 -0.86
C VAL A 7 -33.74 -39.63 -1.21
N LYS A 8 -34.31 -38.64 -0.50
CA LYS A 8 -33.76 -37.27 -0.46
C LYS A 8 -32.44 -37.33 0.30
N SER A 9 -31.30 -37.31 -0.40
CA SER A 9 -30.02 -37.03 0.23
C SER A 9 -30.08 -35.57 0.74
N GLU A 10 -30.23 -35.40 2.04
CA GLU A 10 -29.97 -34.13 2.72
C GLU A 10 -28.49 -33.84 2.56
N GLU A 11 -28.08 -33.17 1.48
CA GLU A 11 -26.81 -32.48 1.43
C GLU A 11 -26.83 -31.43 2.56
N LYS A 12 -26.12 -31.72 3.64
CA LYS A 12 -25.79 -30.75 4.69
C LYS A 12 -25.17 -29.55 4.01
N MET A 13 -25.92 -28.48 3.79
CA MET A 13 -25.40 -27.19 3.36
C MET A 13 -24.43 -26.72 4.48
N VAL A 14 -23.17 -27.03 4.33
CA VAL A 14 -22.13 -26.48 5.18
C VAL A 14 -22.04 -25.00 4.84
N ILE A 15 -22.63 -24.15 5.69
CA ILE A 15 -22.54 -22.69 5.58
C ILE A 15 -21.06 -22.34 5.83
N GLU A 16 -20.28 -22.27 4.75
CA GLU A 16 -18.89 -21.82 4.84
C GLU A 16 -18.85 -20.34 5.16
N SER A 17 -17.97 -19.96 6.10
CA SER A 17 -17.69 -18.55 6.41
C SER A 17 -17.26 -17.80 5.14
N PRO A 18 -17.74 -16.55 4.93
CA PRO A 18 -17.37 -15.71 3.77
C PRO A 18 -15.83 -15.58 3.58
N TRP A 19 -15.10 -15.49 4.66
CA TRP A 19 -13.63 -15.43 4.65
C TRP A 19 -12.99 -16.73 4.17
N ARG A 20 -13.54 -17.88 4.54
CA ARG A 20 -13.05 -19.19 4.07
C ARG A 20 -13.29 -19.35 2.57
N MET A 21 -14.44 -18.90 2.08
CA MET A 21 -14.73 -18.89 0.65
C MET A 21 -13.79 -17.96 -0.12
N ALA A 22 -13.56 -16.75 0.40
CA ALA A 22 -12.62 -15.79 -0.20
C ALA A 22 -11.21 -16.36 -0.27
N PHE A 23 -10.70 -16.94 0.83
CA PHE A 23 -9.38 -17.57 0.85
C PHE A 23 -9.26 -18.73 -0.16
N ARG A 24 -10.30 -19.59 -0.27
CA ARG A 24 -10.33 -20.68 -1.24
C ARG A 24 -10.30 -20.17 -2.68
N ARG A 25 -11.02 -19.08 -2.98
CA ARG A 25 -11.01 -18.43 -4.30
C ARG A 25 -9.66 -17.82 -4.62
N LEU A 26 -9.10 -17.06 -3.69
CA LEU A 26 -7.76 -16.44 -3.83
C LEU A 26 -6.71 -17.50 -4.14
N ARG A 27 -6.71 -18.63 -3.42
CA ARG A 27 -5.75 -19.73 -3.61
C ARG A 27 -5.89 -20.39 -5.00
N LYS A 28 -7.05 -20.32 -5.64
CA LYS A 28 -7.25 -20.82 -7.00
C LYS A 28 -6.75 -19.86 -8.08
N ASN A 29 -6.58 -18.57 -7.77
CA ASN A 29 -6.05 -17.59 -8.69
C ASN A 29 -4.53 -17.67 -8.72
N LYS A 30 -3.99 -18.31 -9.77
CA LYS A 30 -2.53 -18.55 -9.91
C LYS A 30 -1.73 -17.25 -9.98
N LEU A 31 -2.26 -16.21 -10.63
CA LEU A 31 -1.58 -14.91 -10.75
C LEU A 31 -1.50 -14.20 -9.40
N ALA A 32 -2.58 -14.22 -8.63
CA ALA A 32 -2.58 -13.67 -7.27
C ALA A 32 -1.61 -14.41 -6.36
N MET A 33 -1.56 -15.75 -6.44
CA MET A 33 -0.61 -16.56 -5.66
C MET A 33 0.84 -16.28 -6.06
N PHE A 34 1.12 -16.08 -7.35
CA PHE A 34 2.44 -15.68 -7.84
C PHE A 34 2.84 -14.29 -7.34
N GLY A 35 1.92 -13.29 -7.41
CA GLY A 35 2.13 -11.98 -6.81
C GLY A 35 2.39 -12.05 -5.31
N GLY A 36 1.58 -12.82 -4.58
CA GLY A 36 1.77 -13.04 -3.15
C GLY A 36 3.12 -13.67 -2.81
N PHE A 37 3.59 -14.64 -3.62
CA PHE A 37 4.91 -15.25 -3.46
C PHE A 37 6.05 -14.24 -3.66
N ILE A 38 5.99 -13.40 -4.72
CA ILE A 38 6.98 -12.34 -4.95
C ILE A 38 7.00 -11.35 -3.78
N LEU A 39 5.83 -10.92 -3.31
CA LEU A 39 5.74 -10.00 -2.15
C LEU A 39 6.37 -10.61 -0.91
N LEU A 40 6.02 -11.87 -0.60
CA LEU A 40 6.58 -12.57 0.54
C LEU A 40 8.10 -12.71 0.42
N PHE A 41 8.60 -13.08 -0.75
CA PHE A 41 10.03 -13.17 -1.01
C PHE A 41 10.73 -11.81 -0.78
N LEU A 42 10.20 -10.72 -1.33
CA LEU A 42 10.78 -9.39 -1.16
C LEU A 42 10.74 -8.94 0.32
N ILE A 43 9.61 -9.16 1.01
CA ILE A 43 9.49 -8.84 2.44
C ILE A 43 10.51 -9.62 3.27
N VAL A 44 10.63 -10.92 3.03
CA VAL A 44 11.61 -11.77 3.74
C VAL A 44 13.04 -11.32 3.43
N ALA A 45 13.35 -11.04 2.16
CA ALA A 45 14.66 -10.59 1.74
C ALA A 45 15.07 -9.27 2.42
N VAL A 46 14.18 -8.27 2.46
CA VAL A 46 14.49 -6.96 3.07
C VAL A 46 14.54 -7.01 4.61
N ILE A 47 13.82 -7.94 5.24
CA ILE A 47 13.84 -8.11 6.70
C ILE A 47 15.05 -8.92 7.15
N ILE A 48 15.33 -10.03 6.49
CA ILE A 48 16.34 -10.99 6.92
C ILE A 48 17.69 -10.68 6.28
N GLY A 49 17.73 -10.31 5.00
CA GLY A 49 18.95 -10.12 4.23
C GLY A 49 20.01 -9.22 4.89
N PRO A 50 19.65 -8.02 5.38
CA PRO A 50 20.63 -7.15 6.04
C PRO A 50 21.26 -7.72 7.29
N MET A 51 20.63 -8.73 7.94
CA MET A 51 21.16 -9.36 9.16
C MET A 51 22.39 -10.24 8.89
N PHE A 52 22.60 -10.63 7.64
CA PHE A 52 23.75 -11.45 7.21
C PHE A 52 24.88 -10.60 6.59
N MET A 53 24.82 -9.29 6.74
CA MET A 53 25.78 -8.38 6.13
C MET A 53 26.36 -7.45 7.19
N ASP A 54 27.69 -7.41 7.28
CA ASP A 54 28.42 -6.60 8.26
C ASP A 54 28.62 -5.14 7.78
N TYR A 55 27.53 -4.52 7.27
CA TYR A 55 27.53 -3.12 6.85
C TYR A 55 26.59 -2.28 7.71
N THR A 56 26.89 -0.99 7.83
CA THR A 56 25.98 0.02 8.40
C THR A 56 25.50 0.96 7.31
N VAL A 57 24.40 1.67 7.55
CA VAL A 57 23.85 2.64 6.59
C VAL A 57 24.80 3.80 6.34
N GLU A 58 25.65 4.10 7.34
CA GLU A 58 26.61 5.21 7.33
C GLU A 58 27.98 4.79 6.80
N TYR A 59 28.22 3.48 6.61
CA TYR A 59 29.51 2.98 6.12
C TYR A 59 29.83 3.58 4.75
N THR A 60 31.04 4.12 4.60
CA THR A 60 31.58 4.66 3.35
C THR A 60 33.03 4.24 3.17
N SER A 61 33.41 3.90 1.93
CA SER A 61 34.80 3.56 1.55
C SER A 61 35.15 4.19 0.21
N LEU A 62 35.84 5.32 0.24
CA LEU A 62 36.24 6.01 -0.99
C LEU A 62 37.15 5.17 -1.89
N ALA A 63 37.89 4.20 -1.31
CA ALA A 63 38.69 3.24 -2.07
C ALA A 63 37.85 2.26 -2.91
N ASP A 64 36.59 2.05 -2.50
CA ASP A 64 35.65 1.14 -3.17
C ASP A 64 34.63 1.88 -4.03
N ARG A 65 34.87 3.13 -4.35
CA ARG A 65 33.95 3.97 -5.11
C ARG A 65 33.70 3.42 -6.51
N TYR A 66 32.40 3.26 -6.89
CA TYR A 66 31.93 2.80 -8.19
C TYR A 66 32.52 1.46 -8.67
N LYS A 67 32.88 0.56 -7.77
CA LYS A 67 33.30 -0.79 -8.16
C LYS A 67 32.14 -1.55 -8.81
N ALA A 68 32.43 -2.20 -9.91
CA ALA A 68 31.50 -3.10 -10.57
C ALA A 68 31.17 -4.32 -9.68
N PRO A 69 30.09 -5.04 -9.97
CA PRO A 69 29.75 -6.29 -9.29
C PRO A 69 30.93 -7.27 -9.22
N SER A 70 31.19 -7.81 -8.02
CA SER A 70 32.31 -8.70 -7.74
C SER A 70 31.96 -9.74 -6.66
N SER A 71 32.87 -10.64 -6.32
CA SER A 71 32.68 -11.60 -5.24
C SER A 71 32.53 -10.94 -3.86
N VAL A 72 33.15 -9.77 -3.66
CA VAL A 72 33.07 -9.00 -2.41
C VAL A 72 31.81 -8.12 -2.40
N HIS A 73 31.55 -7.41 -3.49
CA HIS A 73 30.38 -6.55 -3.65
C HIS A 73 29.47 -7.13 -4.75
N LYS A 74 28.54 -8.00 -4.37
CA LYS A 74 27.72 -8.76 -5.33
C LYS A 74 26.96 -7.93 -6.35
N LEU A 75 26.49 -6.74 -5.95
CA LEU A 75 25.85 -5.76 -6.84
C LEU A 75 26.71 -4.50 -7.04
N GLY A 76 28.01 -4.56 -6.70
CA GLY A 76 28.89 -3.39 -6.83
C GLY A 76 28.68 -2.35 -5.73
N THR A 77 29.29 -1.17 -5.94
CA THR A 77 29.27 -0.08 -4.97
C THR A 77 28.82 1.23 -5.60
N ASP A 78 28.37 2.17 -4.76
CA ASP A 78 27.91 3.49 -5.18
C ASP A 78 29.04 4.56 -5.18
N GLU A 79 28.66 5.81 -5.34
CA GLU A 79 29.54 6.98 -5.35
C GLU A 79 30.36 7.19 -4.06
N ASN A 80 29.91 6.66 -2.95
CA ASN A 80 30.57 6.73 -1.64
C ASN A 80 31.21 5.39 -1.25
N GLY A 81 31.29 4.42 -2.19
CA GLY A 81 31.81 3.09 -1.94
C GLY A 81 30.93 2.22 -1.04
N ARG A 82 29.64 2.55 -0.92
CA ARG A 82 28.68 1.77 -0.14
C ARG A 82 28.16 0.59 -0.95
N ASP A 83 28.01 -0.58 -0.32
CA ASP A 83 27.53 -1.79 -0.97
C ASP A 83 26.09 -1.65 -1.46
N ILE A 84 25.85 -1.87 -2.76
CA ILE A 84 24.53 -1.73 -3.40
C ILE A 84 23.55 -2.78 -2.91
N LEU A 85 23.96 -4.03 -2.67
CA LEU A 85 23.05 -5.07 -2.20
C LEU A 85 22.53 -4.75 -0.79
N TYR A 86 23.43 -4.34 0.11
CA TYR A 86 23.03 -3.90 1.45
C TYR A 86 22.05 -2.73 1.41
N ARG A 87 22.35 -1.71 0.60
CA ARG A 87 21.48 -0.54 0.42
C ARG A 87 20.14 -0.89 -0.21
N LEU A 88 20.12 -1.84 -1.16
CA LEU A 88 18.89 -2.33 -1.80
C LEU A 88 17.94 -2.98 -0.79
N LEU A 89 18.48 -3.81 0.11
CA LEU A 89 17.72 -4.48 1.15
C LEU A 89 17.23 -3.49 2.22
N MET A 90 18.11 -2.62 2.71
CA MET A 90 17.75 -1.57 3.67
C MET A 90 16.77 -0.57 3.06
N GLY A 91 16.98 -0.18 1.80
CA GLY A 91 16.07 0.69 1.05
C GLY A 91 14.68 0.09 0.91
N GLY A 92 14.60 -1.22 0.66
CA GLY A 92 13.35 -1.93 0.63
C GLY A 92 12.60 -1.92 1.95
N ARG A 93 13.30 -2.08 3.09
CA ARG A 93 12.68 -1.91 4.43
C ARG A 93 12.02 -0.54 4.57
N ILE A 94 12.71 0.51 4.13
CA ILE A 94 12.22 1.87 4.27
C ILE A 94 11.07 2.12 3.30
N SER A 95 11.21 1.78 2.01
CA SER A 95 10.16 1.96 1.01
C SER A 95 8.87 1.19 1.34
N LEU A 96 8.98 -0.07 1.80
CA LEU A 96 7.82 -0.84 2.25
C LEU A 96 7.18 -0.25 3.52
N ARG A 97 8.00 0.21 4.48
CA ARG A 97 7.49 0.88 5.70
C ARG A 97 6.74 2.16 5.36
N VAL A 98 7.28 2.98 4.43
CA VAL A 98 6.58 4.18 3.95
C VAL A 98 5.21 3.80 3.39
N GLY A 99 5.16 2.83 2.48
CA GLY A 99 3.91 2.37 1.89
C GLY A 99 2.90 1.93 2.95
N ILE A 100 3.30 1.09 3.92
CA ILE A 100 2.42 0.58 4.97
C ILE A 100 1.87 1.72 5.85
N VAL A 101 2.73 2.65 6.29
CA VAL A 101 2.30 3.77 7.15
C VAL A 101 1.35 4.69 6.40
N VAL A 102 1.63 5.02 5.14
CA VAL A 102 0.75 5.81 4.28
C VAL A 102 -0.63 5.16 4.16
N ILE A 103 -0.69 3.85 3.89
CA ILE A 103 -1.95 3.13 3.79
C ILE A 103 -2.70 3.07 5.12
N MET A 104 -2.01 2.89 6.24
CA MET A 104 -2.68 2.95 7.55
C MET A 104 -3.35 4.31 7.78
N ILE A 105 -2.67 5.42 7.50
CA ILE A 105 -3.25 6.77 7.61
C ILE A 105 -4.45 6.90 6.66
N GLN A 106 -4.30 6.50 5.40
CA GLN A 106 -5.35 6.52 4.39
C GLN A 106 -6.59 5.73 4.83
N VAL A 107 -6.40 4.51 5.32
CA VAL A 107 -7.50 3.63 5.76
C VAL A 107 -8.22 4.22 6.97
N VAL A 108 -7.48 4.68 7.97
CA VAL A 108 -8.09 5.25 9.19
C VAL A 108 -8.91 6.50 8.83
N LEU A 109 -8.29 7.48 8.16
CA LEU A 109 -8.96 8.73 7.82
C LEU A 109 -10.10 8.52 6.81
N GLY A 110 -9.84 7.73 5.76
CA GLY A 110 -10.82 7.46 4.71
C GLY A 110 -12.04 6.71 5.24
N THR A 111 -11.84 5.72 6.11
CA THR A 111 -12.94 4.95 6.71
C THR A 111 -13.73 5.81 7.69
N MET A 112 -13.04 6.56 8.54
CA MET A 112 -13.70 7.42 9.54
C MET A 112 -14.53 8.52 8.86
N ILE A 113 -13.93 9.26 7.94
CA ILE A 113 -14.60 10.39 7.29
C ILE A 113 -15.70 9.91 6.34
N GLY A 114 -15.42 8.89 5.52
CA GLY A 114 -16.41 8.30 4.62
C GLY A 114 -17.55 7.62 5.37
N GLY A 115 -17.25 6.99 6.51
CA GLY A 115 -18.23 6.37 7.40
C GLY A 115 -19.19 7.38 8.01
N ILE A 116 -18.65 8.44 8.61
CA ILE A 116 -19.43 9.52 9.21
C ILE A 116 -20.28 10.24 8.16
N SER A 117 -19.67 10.62 7.05
CA SER A 117 -20.33 11.33 5.95
C SER A 117 -21.50 10.52 5.37
N GLY A 118 -21.26 9.24 5.04
CA GLY A 118 -22.30 8.36 4.50
C GLY A 118 -23.44 8.04 5.47
N PHE A 119 -23.12 7.91 6.77
CA PHE A 119 -24.13 7.59 7.77
C PHE A 119 -25.03 8.76 8.14
N TYR A 120 -24.45 9.89 8.53
CA TYR A 120 -25.22 11.03 8.99
C TYR A 120 -25.88 11.83 7.85
N GLY A 121 -25.21 11.94 6.70
CA GLY A 121 -25.77 12.68 5.56
C GLY A 121 -25.93 14.19 5.83
N GLY A 122 -26.79 14.84 5.06
CA GLY A 122 -27.19 16.25 5.26
C GLY A 122 -25.99 17.22 5.26
N TRP A 123 -25.96 18.14 6.23
CA TRP A 123 -24.92 19.16 6.33
C TRP A 123 -23.53 18.60 6.70
N ILE A 124 -23.48 17.52 7.53
CA ILE A 124 -22.22 16.84 7.90
C ILE A 124 -21.57 16.28 6.64
N ASP A 125 -22.34 15.58 5.81
CA ASP A 125 -21.89 15.05 4.54
C ASP A 125 -21.39 16.17 3.61
N SER A 126 -22.15 17.25 3.51
CA SER A 126 -21.81 18.38 2.64
C SER A 126 -20.48 19.03 3.05
N ILE A 127 -20.22 19.23 4.33
CA ILE A 127 -18.96 19.80 4.82
C ILE A 127 -17.79 18.84 4.60
N LEU A 128 -17.95 17.57 4.97
CA LEU A 128 -16.87 16.56 4.83
C LEU A 128 -16.53 16.32 3.36
N MET A 129 -17.53 16.25 2.47
CA MET A 129 -17.28 16.10 1.04
C MET A 129 -16.69 17.37 0.40
N ARG A 130 -17.02 18.55 0.91
CA ARG A 130 -16.35 19.78 0.48
C ARG A 130 -14.85 19.77 0.84
N LEU A 131 -14.50 19.27 2.03
CA LEU A 131 -13.10 19.08 2.42
C LEU A 131 -12.40 18.07 1.49
N VAL A 132 -13.06 16.94 1.19
CA VAL A 132 -12.58 15.96 0.21
C VAL A 132 -12.33 16.61 -1.16
N ASP A 133 -13.28 17.41 -1.65
CA ASP A 133 -13.18 18.08 -2.95
C ASP A 133 -12.02 19.08 -2.97
N ILE A 134 -11.82 19.86 -1.91
CA ILE A 134 -10.70 20.80 -1.77
C ILE A 134 -9.37 20.06 -1.87
N ILE A 135 -9.18 18.98 -1.10
CA ILE A 135 -7.92 18.21 -1.12
C ILE A 135 -7.69 17.59 -2.49
N MET A 136 -8.74 17.04 -3.12
CA MET A 136 -8.63 16.41 -4.44
C MET A 136 -8.45 17.41 -5.59
N SER A 137 -8.78 18.69 -5.40
CA SER A 137 -8.54 19.73 -6.40
C SER A 137 -7.07 20.15 -6.48
N ILE A 138 -6.28 19.85 -5.46
CA ILE A 138 -4.85 20.19 -5.42
C ILE A 138 -4.06 19.11 -6.15
N PRO A 139 -3.28 19.47 -7.20
CA PRO A 139 -2.44 18.48 -7.87
C PRO A 139 -1.41 17.89 -6.89
N THR A 140 -1.51 16.58 -6.66
CA THR A 140 -0.72 15.87 -5.61
C THR A 140 0.79 16.05 -5.80
N PHE A 141 1.30 15.86 -7.03
CA PHE A 141 2.73 15.88 -7.27
C PHE A 141 3.37 17.27 -7.08
N PRO A 142 2.84 18.37 -7.62
CA PRO A 142 3.29 19.72 -7.29
C PRO A 142 3.28 20.04 -5.79
N LEU A 143 2.23 19.61 -5.08
CA LEU A 143 2.14 19.81 -3.63
C LEU A 143 3.29 19.09 -2.90
N LEU A 144 3.59 17.85 -3.28
CA LEU A 144 4.71 17.09 -2.70
C LEU A 144 6.07 17.72 -2.99
N ILE A 145 6.25 18.32 -4.19
CA ILE A 145 7.47 19.07 -4.53
C ILE A 145 7.64 20.26 -3.59
N VAL A 146 6.60 21.04 -3.37
CA VAL A 146 6.63 22.20 -2.45
C VAL A 146 7.00 21.76 -1.04
N PHE A 147 6.37 20.71 -0.51
CA PHE A 147 6.71 20.18 0.82
C PHE A 147 8.13 19.63 0.88
N GLY A 148 8.60 18.94 -0.17
CA GLY A 148 9.96 18.44 -0.25
C GLY A 148 10.99 19.56 -0.25
N ALA A 149 10.75 20.64 -0.99
CA ALA A 149 11.60 21.84 -1.00
C ALA A 149 11.59 22.52 0.37
N LEU A 150 10.42 22.69 0.99
CA LEU A 150 10.27 23.26 2.33
C LEU A 150 11.04 22.45 3.39
N MET A 151 10.97 21.10 3.35
CA MET A 151 11.75 20.25 4.25
C MET A 151 13.26 20.46 4.08
N SER A 152 13.71 20.76 2.86
CA SER A 152 15.13 21.03 2.58
C SER A 152 15.55 22.39 3.12
N ASP A 153 14.73 23.42 2.91
CA ASP A 153 14.96 24.79 3.37
C ASP A 153 14.97 24.87 4.90
N LEU A 154 14.02 24.23 5.56
CA LEU A 154 13.93 24.13 7.02
C LEU A 154 15.01 23.22 7.63
N LYS A 155 15.92 22.65 6.83
CA LYS A 155 17.00 21.76 7.25
C LYS A 155 16.53 20.64 8.17
N ILE A 156 15.36 20.05 7.88
CA ILE A 156 14.82 18.94 8.66
C ILE A 156 15.80 17.77 8.64
N ASP A 157 16.10 17.23 9.82
CA ASP A 157 16.96 16.06 10.00
C ASP A 157 16.59 14.92 9.05
N PRO A 158 17.55 14.33 8.31
CA PRO A 158 17.29 13.23 7.36
C PRO A 158 16.48 12.06 7.95
N ALA A 159 16.74 11.71 9.21
CA ALA A 159 16.01 10.64 9.89
C ALA A 159 14.54 11.00 10.15
N LYS A 160 14.23 12.27 10.36
CA LYS A 160 12.87 12.77 10.56
C LYS A 160 12.12 12.98 9.25
N ARG A 161 12.82 13.27 8.15
CA ARG A 161 12.22 13.44 6.80
C ARG A 161 11.35 12.27 6.39
N ILE A 162 11.78 11.04 6.71
CA ILE A 162 11.02 9.83 6.41
C ILE A 162 9.60 9.92 6.97
N TYR A 163 9.47 10.30 8.24
CA TYR A 163 8.16 10.39 8.91
C TYR A 163 7.30 11.52 8.34
N VAL A 164 7.93 12.65 8.00
CA VAL A 164 7.21 13.78 7.37
C VAL A 164 6.67 13.38 6.00
N VAL A 165 7.46 12.70 5.18
CA VAL A 165 7.02 12.17 3.87
C VAL A 165 5.86 11.21 4.03
N MET A 166 5.95 10.23 4.96
CA MET A 166 4.87 9.29 5.26
C MET A 166 3.57 10.02 5.63
N PHE A 167 3.66 11.01 6.51
CA PHE A 167 2.51 11.77 6.99
C PHE A 167 1.84 12.59 5.88
N ILE A 168 2.65 13.33 5.09
CA ILE A 168 2.12 14.17 4.00
C ILE A 168 1.44 13.30 2.95
N ILE A 169 2.09 12.23 2.49
CA ILE A 169 1.49 11.33 1.50
C ILE A 169 0.21 10.69 2.07
N GLY A 170 0.22 10.25 3.32
CA GLY A 170 -0.95 9.64 3.97
C GLY A 170 -2.14 10.61 4.08
N ILE A 171 -1.87 11.86 4.46
CA ILE A 171 -2.90 12.92 4.59
C ILE A 171 -3.50 13.32 3.24
N ILE A 172 -2.76 13.19 2.16
CA ILE A 172 -3.27 13.54 0.82
C ILE A 172 -4.03 12.36 0.19
N SER A 173 -3.74 11.14 0.60
CA SER A 173 -4.23 9.92 -0.08
C SER A 173 -5.63 9.44 0.37
N TRP A 174 -6.14 9.86 1.54
CA TRP A 174 -7.40 9.36 2.11
C TRP A 174 -8.70 9.78 1.38
N PRO A 175 -8.79 10.93 0.65
CA PRO A 175 -10.06 11.43 0.12
C PRO A 175 -10.75 10.45 -0.84
N GLY A 176 -9.98 9.77 -1.70
CA GLY A 176 -10.52 8.78 -2.63
C GLY A 176 -11.21 7.61 -1.91
N LEU A 177 -10.58 7.09 -0.85
CA LEU A 177 -11.15 6.02 -0.02
C LEU A 177 -12.38 6.51 0.74
N ALA A 178 -12.36 7.74 1.28
CA ALA A 178 -13.51 8.32 1.98
C ALA A 178 -14.75 8.40 1.07
N ARG A 179 -14.58 8.87 -0.17
CA ARG A 179 -15.67 8.94 -1.15
C ARG A 179 -16.22 7.55 -1.50
N LEU A 180 -15.34 6.57 -1.64
CA LEU A 180 -15.72 5.20 -1.93
C LEU A 180 -16.54 4.58 -0.78
N ILE A 181 -16.07 4.73 0.46
CA ILE A 181 -16.75 4.20 1.66
C ILE A 181 -18.08 4.90 1.88
N ARG A 182 -18.12 6.24 1.73
CA ARG A 182 -19.37 7.00 1.78
C ARG A 182 -20.41 6.42 0.83
N GLY A 183 -20.04 6.19 -0.44
CA GLY A 183 -20.97 5.64 -1.43
C GLY A 183 -21.52 4.28 -1.04
N GLN A 184 -20.68 3.40 -0.49
CA GLN A 184 -21.14 2.09 0.01
C GLN A 184 -22.04 2.19 1.23
N ILE A 185 -21.72 3.05 2.20
CA ILE A 185 -22.54 3.23 3.40
C ILE A 185 -23.91 3.80 3.06
N LEU A 186 -24.01 4.74 2.12
CA LEU A 186 -25.29 5.21 1.61
C LEU A 186 -26.13 4.07 1.03
N SER A 187 -25.52 3.20 0.22
CA SER A 187 -26.21 2.03 -0.32
C SER A 187 -26.63 1.01 0.73
N PHE A 188 -25.81 0.76 1.74
CA PHE A 188 -26.15 -0.17 2.83
C PHE A 188 -27.20 0.39 3.78
N LYS A 189 -27.24 1.70 3.98
CA LYS A 189 -28.22 2.35 4.86
C LYS A 189 -29.66 2.10 4.43
N GLU A 190 -29.90 1.91 3.14
CA GLU A 190 -31.23 1.62 2.56
C GLU A 190 -31.60 0.14 2.62
N GLN A 191 -30.73 -0.74 3.11
CA GLN A 191 -31.02 -2.18 3.17
C GLN A 191 -31.82 -2.57 4.41
N GLU A 192 -32.67 -3.59 4.25
CA GLU A 192 -33.60 -4.06 5.29
C GLU A 192 -32.94 -4.36 6.64
N PHE A 193 -31.71 -4.92 6.63
CA PHE A 193 -31.02 -5.25 7.88
C PHE A 193 -30.62 -4.00 8.70
N ILE A 194 -30.36 -2.85 8.05
CA ILE A 194 -30.10 -1.59 8.74
C ILE A 194 -31.42 -0.97 9.23
N LEU A 195 -32.48 -1.00 8.41
CA LEU A 195 -33.81 -0.54 8.82
C LEU A 195 -34.31 -1.31 10.05
N ALA A 196 -34.07 -2.62 10.09
CA ALA A 196 -34.38 -3.44 11.28
C ALA A 196 -33.61 -2.98 12.54
N THR A 197 -32.32 -2.58 12.42
CA THR A 197 -31.55 -2.04 13.56
C THR A 197 -32.13 -0.70 14.05
N GLU A 198 -32.70 0.08 13.15
CA GLU A 198 -33.34 1.36 13.45
C GLU A 198 -34.66 1.14 14.21
N ALA A 199 -35.49 0.20 13.74
CA ALA A 199 -36.73 -0.20 14.42
C ALA A 199 -36.47 -0.76 15.83
N LEU A 200 -35.33 -1.40 16.06
CA LEU A 200 -34.91 -1.92 17.38
C LEU A 200 -34.25 -0.85 18.27
N GLY A 201 -34.16 0.40 17.83
CA GLY A 201 -33.58 1.50 18.62
C GLY A 201 -32.08 1.37 18.91
N ILE A 202 -31.33 0.65 18.07
CA ILE A 202 -29.88 0.47 18.23
C ILE A 202 -29.18 1.82 18.06
N LYS A 203 -28.23 2.15 18.96
CA LYS A 203 -27.46 3.41 18.92
C LYS A 203 -26.66 3.51 17.61
N ASP A 204 -26.57 4.71 17.06
CA ASP A 204 -25.89 4.97 15.78
C ASP A 204 -24.44 4.50 15.74
N SER A 205 -23.68 4.69 16.82
CA SER A 205 -22.31 4.17 16.92
C SER A 205 -22.23 2.65 16.74
N ASN A 206 -23.21 1.91 17.29
CA ASN A 206 -23.27 0.45 17.11
C ASN A 206 -23.70 0.06 15.71
N LYS A 207 -24.63 0.82 15.08
CA LYS A 207 -25.00 0.61 13.66
C LYS A 207 -23.77 0.78 12.77
N ILE A 208 -22.98 1.85 12.97
CA ILE A 208 -21.77 2.11 12.19
C ILE A 208 -20.74 1.00 12.43
N ILE A 209 -20.31 0.77 13.68
CA ILE A 209 -19.17 -0.08 13.99
C ILE A 209 -19.48 -1.57 13.81
N ARG A 210 -20.68 -2.03 14.18
CA ARG A 210 -21.02 -3.47 14.18
C ARG A 210 -21.76 -3.94 12.94
N HIS A 211 -22.39 -3.03 12.19
CA HIS A 211 -23.19 -3.41 11.03
C HIS A 211 -22.66 -2.81 9.71
N LEU A 212 -22.32 -1.52 9.65
CA LEU A 212 -21.89 -0.91 8.40
C LEU A 212 -20.40 -1.15 8.10
N ILE A 213 -19.51 -0.84 9.05
CA ILE A 213 -18.06 -0.99 8.85
C ILE A 213 -17.67 -2.43 8.44
N PRO A 214 -18.15 -3.51 9.09
CA PRO A 214 -17.81 -4.87 8.68
C PRO A 214 -18.21 -5.20 7.23
N ASN A 215 -19.28 -4.61 6.73
CA ASN A 215 -19.73 -4.82 5.35
C ASN A 215 -18.88 -4.07 4.31
N VAL A 216 -18.20 -2.99 4.70
CA VAL A 216 -17.26 -2.27 3.81
C VAL A 216 -15.81 -2.76 3.92
N VAL A 217 -15.47 -3.58 4.94
CA VAL A 217 -14.12 -4.15 5.14
C VAL A 217 -13.54 -4.79 3.87
N PRO A 218 -14.27 -5.61 3.09
CA PRO A 218 -13.75 -6.16 1.84
C PRO A 218 -13.23 -5.08 0.89
N THR A 219 -13.97 -4.00 0.72
CA THR A 219 -13.56 -2.86 -0.13
C THR A 219 -12.36 -2.12 0.44
N ILE A 220 -12.32 -1.94 1.77
CA ILE A 220 -11.16 -1.31 2.44
C ILE A 220 -9.90 -2.13 2.18
N ILE A 221 -9.95 -3.46 2.34
CA ILE A 221 -8.81 -4.35 2.15
C ILE A 221 -8.30 -4.29 0.70
N VAL A 222 -9.20 -4.37 -0.28
CA VAL A 222 -8.85 -4.27 -1.70
C VAL A 222 -8.21 -2.92 -2.01
N ASN A 223 -8.83 -1.82 -1.58
CA ASN A 223 -8.32 -0.47 -1.81
C ASN A 223 -6.97 -0.24 -1.11
N ALA A 224 -6.81 -0.72 0.12
CA ALA A 224 -5.56 -0.65 0.87
C ALA A 224 -4.44 -1.44 0.18
N THR A 225 -4.74 -2.64 -0.33
CA THR A 225 -3.75 -3.46 -1.03
C THR A 225 -3.28 -2.78 -2.31
N LEU A 226 -4.19 -2.33 -3.17
CA LEU A 226 -3.83 -1.64 -4.42
C LEU A 226 -3.18 -0.28 -4.15
N GLY A 227 -3.64 0.45 -3.14
CA GLY A 227 -3.10 1.73 -2.70
C GLY A 227 -1.63 1.64 -2.26
N LEU A 228 -1.20 0.48 -1.71
CA LEU A 228 0.18 0.27 -1.28
C LEU A 228 1.17 0.44 -2.44
N GLY A 229 0.85 -0.10 -3.61
CA GLY A 229 1.67 0.11 -4.82
C GLY A 229 1.77 1.58 -5.21
N GLY A 230 0.64 2.30 -5.18
CA GLY A 230 0.59 3.75 -5.43
C GLY A 230 1.43 4.56 -4.44
N ALA A 231 1.36 4.24 -3.15
CA ALA A 231 2.14 4.93 -2.11
C ALA A 231 3.66 4.74 -2.30
N ILE A 232 4.10 3.51 -2.63
CA ILE A 232 5.51 3.21 -2.93
C ILE A 232 5.97 3.97 -4.19
N MET A 233 5.15 3.99 -5.24
CA MET A 233 5.45 4.73 -6.46
C MET A 233 5.59 6.24 -6.20
N LEU A 234 4.70 6.81 -5.39
CA LEU A 234 4.68 8.24 -5.08
C LEU A 234 5.91 8.64 -4.24
N GLU A 235 6.26 7.84 -3.21
CA GLU A 235 7.50 8.01 -2.46
C GLU A 235 8.73 7.93 -3.37
N SER A 236 8.76 6.90 -4.22
CA SER A 236 9.90 6.68 -5.12
C SER A 236 10.07 7.83 -6.11
N ALA A 237 8.98 8.36 -6.65
CA ALA A 237 9.03 9.52 -7.54
C ALA A 237 9.55 10.78 -6.83
N LEU A 238 9.08 11.03 -5.59
CA LEU A 238 9.55 12.16 -4.78
C LEU A 238 11.03 12.01 -4.41
N SER A 239 11.46 10.81 -4.04
CA SER A 239 12.84 10.50 -3.69
C SER A 239 13.76 10.55 -4.93
N PHE A 240 13.28 10.15 -6.11
CA PHE A 240 14.01 10.23 -7.37
C PHE A 240 14.38 11.67 -7.75
N ILE A 241 13.52 12.64 -7.49
CA ILE A 241 13.82 14.06 -7.71
C ILE A 241 14.61 14.70 -6.56
N GLY A 242 15.02 13.92 -5.55
CA GLY A 242 15.83 14.38 -4.43
C GLY A 242 15.06 15.09 -3.30
N LEU A 243 13.73 15.07 -3.35
CA LEU A 243 12.88 15.77 -2.37
C LEU A 243 12.23 14.82 -1.34
N GLY A 244 12.50 13.50 -1.46
CA GLY A 244 12.00 12.49 -0.53
C GLY A 244 12.93 12.23 0.66
N VAL A 245 13.18 10.95 0.92
CA VAL A 245 14.07 10.49 1.98
C VAL A 245 15.51 10.88 1.67
N ALA A 246 16.15 11.58 2.62
CA ALA A 246 17.50 12.11 2.43
C ALA A 246 18.58 11.09 2.85
N PRO A 247 19.80 11.13 2.22
CA PRO A 247 20.94 10.37 2.69
C PRO A 247 21.23 10.65 4.18
N PRO A 248 21.81 9.69 4.94
CA PRO A 248 22.38 8.42 4.46
C PRO A 248 21.36 7.30 4.21
N TRP A 249 20.09 7.49 4.59
CA TRP A 249 19.03 6.48 4.54
C TRP A 249 18.66 6.11 3.10
N PRO A 250 18.83 4.84 2.70
CA PRO A 250 18.47 4.41 1.37
C PRO A 250 16.95 4.20 1.26
N THR A 251 16.39 4.52 0.10
CA THR A 251 15.11 4.00 -0.41
C THR A 251 15.31 3.54 -1.84
N TRP A 252 14.45 2.68 -2.35
CA TRP A 252 14.55 2.31 -3.76
C TRP A 252 14.45 3.54 -4.67
N GLY A 253 13.61 4.52 -4.28
CA GLY A 253 13.43 5.77 -5.03
C GLY A 253 14.70 6.63 -5.09
N ASN A 254 15.40 6.86 -3.95
CA ASN A 254 16.61 7.66 -3.97
C ASN A 254 17.82 6.90 -4.59
N MET A 255 17.81 5.58 -4.57
CA MET A 255 18.84 4.80 -5.27
C MET A 255 18.71 4.92 -6.79
N ILE A 256 17.48 4.96 -7.35
CA ILE A 256 17.30 5.18 -8.81
C ILE A 256 17.77 6.57 -9.23
N GLN A 257 17.85 7.54 -8.34
CA GLN A 257 18.34 8.90 -8.63
C GLN A 257 19.74 8.88 -9.31
N ALA A 258 20.54 7.85 -9.07
CA ALA A 258 21.81 7.67 -9.76
C ALA A 258 21.67 7.68 -11.30
N ALA A 259 20.51 7.27 -11.85
CA ALA A 259 20.24 7.29 -13.29
C ALA A 259 20.14 8.71 -13.90
N ASN A 260 19.99 9.76 -13.07
CA ASN A 260 19.95 11.14 -13.55
C ASN A 260 21.30 11.60 -14.13
N GLN A 261 22.39 10.89 -13.82
CA GLN A 261 23.70 11.16 -14.42
C GLN A 261 23.93 10.25 -15.62
N TYR A 262 24.20 10.83 -16.79
CA TYR A 262 24.42 10.10 -18.03
C TYR A 262 25.47 8.98 -17.91
N ILE A 263 26.59 9.25 -17.22
CA ILE A 263 27.66 8.26 -16.98
C ILE A 263 27.14 7.07 -16.16
N ASN A 264 26.36 7.31 -15.15
CA ASN A 264 25.80 6.24 -14.31
C ASN A 264 24.75 5.45 -15.09
N MET A 265 23.94 6.14 -15.90
CA MET A 265 22.92 5.49 -16.71
C MET A 265 23.52 4.54 -17.75
N SER A 266 24.59 4.97 -18.44
CA SER A 266 25.19 4.22 -19.56
C SER A 266 26.25 3.20 -19.13
N GLN A 267 27.06 3.52 -18.12
CA GLN A 267 28.23 2.72 -17.76
C GLN A 267 28.12 1.99 -16.43
N ARG A 268 27.14 2.35 -15.58
CA ARG A 268 26.99 1.82 -14.22
C ARG A 268 25.57 1.34 -13.93
N PRO A 269 25.02 0.41 -14.72
CA PRO A 269 23.64 -0.04 -14.58
C PRO A 269 23.34 -0.67 -13.22
N TRP A 270 24.35 -1.20 -12.53
CA TRP A 270 24.17 -1.77 -11.19
C TRP A 270 23.71 -0.78 -10.12
N LEU A 271 23.84 0.54 -10.37
CA LEU A 271 23.39 1.56 -9.43
C LEU A 271 21.87 1.74 -9.42
N TRP A 272 21.21 1.65 -10.57
CA TRP A 272 19.81 2.02 -10.75
C TRP A 272 18.91 0.87 -11.23
N VAL A 273 19.44 -0.12 -11.94
CA VAL A 273 18.63 -1.25 -12.42
C VAL A 273 18.09 -2.10 -11.25
N PRO A 274 18.89 -2.51 -10.25
CA PRO A 274 18.37 -3.32 -9.15
C PRO A 274 17.23 -2.65 -8.36
N PRO A 275 17.33 -1.37 -7.91
CA PRO A 275 16.21 -0.73 -7.24
C PRO A 275 15.00 -0.52 -8.16
N GLY A 276 15.21 -0.25 -9.47
CA GLY A 276 14.13 -0.17 -10.45
C GLY A 276 13.37 -1.49 -10.59
N VAL A 277 14.09 -2.60 -10.67
CA VAL A 277 13.50 -3.94 -10.70
C VAL A 277 12.73 -4.25 -9.40
N CYS A 278 13.26 -3.86 -8.23
CA CYS A 278 12.56 -4.06 -6.95
C CYS A 278 11.24 -3.28 -6.88
N ILE A 279 11.22 -2.01 -7.33
CA ILE A 279 9.98 -1.22 -7.41
C ILE A 279 9.00 -1.89 -8.37
N PHE A 280 9.45 -2.21 -9.58
CA PHE A 280 8.60 -2.84 -10.59
C PHE A 280 7.98 -4.15 -10.08
N LEU A 281 8.80 -5.06 -9.56
CA LEU A 281 8.32 -6.34 -9.03
C LEU A 281 7.37 -6.16 -7.85
N THR A 282 7.64 -5.20 -6.95
CA THR A 282 6.79 -4.92 -5.81
C THR A 282 5.42 -4.41 -6.25
N VAL A 283 5.38 -3.41 -7.13
CA VAL A 283 4.12 -2.83 -7.62
C VAL A 283 3.33 -3.84 -8.44
N MET A 284 4.00 -4.58 -9.33
CA MET A 284 3.37 -5.64 -10.11
C MET A 284 2.78 -6.72 -9.20
N ALA A 285 3.54 -7.18 -8.22
CA ALA A 285 3.10 -8.22 -7.30
C ALA A 285 1.92 -7.77 -6.41
N ILE A 286 1.94 -6.50 -5.96
CA ILE A 286 0.82 -5.88 -5.23
C ILE A 286 -0.44 -5.85 -6.09
N ASN A 287 -0.33 -5.44 -7.37
CA ASN A 287 -1.47 -5.37 -8.27
C ASN A 287 -2.03 -6.77 -8.55
N LEU A 288 -1.18 -7.75 -8.90
CA LEU A 288 -1.63 -9.13 -9.14
C LEU A 288 -2.31 -9.74 -7.91
N PHE A 289 -1.76 -9.51 -6.73
CA PHE A 289 -2.34 -10.01 -5.49
C PHE A 289 -3.63 -9.27 -5.13
N GLY A 290 -3.64 -7.93 -5.28
CA GLY A 290 -4.78 -7.08 -5.00
C GLY A 290 -5.99 -7.36 -5.91
N ASP A 291 -5.76 -7.57 -7.21
CA ASP A 291 -6.81 -7.95 -8.16
C ASP A 291 -7.41 -9.31 -7.80
N GLY A 292 -6.55 -10.30 -7.49
CA GLY A 292 -7.04 -11.60 -7.04
C GLY A 292 -7.79 -11.54 -5.70
N LEU A 293 -7.39 -10.65 -4.81
CA LEU A 293 -8.09 -10.40 -3.55
C LEU A 293 -9.44 -9.74 -3.78
N ARG A 294 -9.52 -8.79 -4.72
CA ARG A 294 -10.76 -8.17 -5.17
C ARG A 294 -11.74 -9.22 -5.69
N ASP A 295 -11.29 -10.09 -6.63
CA ASP A 295 -12.12 -11.15 -7.19
C ASP A 295 -12.59 -12.14 -6.11
N ALA A 296 -11.71 -12.46 -5.17
CA ALA A 296 -12.04 -13.38 -4.08
C ALA A 296 -13.08 -12.84 -3.10
N LEU A 297 -13.07 -11.52 -2.86
CA LEU A 297 -13.96 -10.83 -1.92
C LEU A 297 -15.25 -10.33 -2.58
N ASP A 298 -15.37 -10.35 -3.92
CA ASP A 298 -16.58 -9.92 -4.62
C ASP A 298 -17.73 -10.90 -4.39
N PRO A 299 -18.84 -10.46 -3.72
CA PRO A 299 -19.99 -11.33 -3.46
C PRO A 299 -20.79 -11.67 -4.71
N LYS A 300 -20.65 -10.88 -5.80
CA LYS A 300 -21.39 -11.08 -7.05
C LYS A 300 -20.84 -12.22 -7.90
N LEU A 301 -19.61 -12.61 -7.71
CA LEU A 301 -19.00 -13.77 -8.39
C LEU A 301 -19.43 -15.10 -7.75
N LYS A 302 -20.75 -15.31 -7.64
CA LYS A 302 -21.31 -16.62 -7.33
C LYS A 302 -21.23 -17.48 -8.59
N ARG A 303 -20.14 -18.22 -8.74
CA ARG A 303 -20.07 -19.41 -9.60
C ARG A 303 -19.45 -20.57 -8.84
#